data_a60980ef8ded2a812c4c633e9e692c82
#
_entry.id   a60980ef8ded2a812c4c633e9e692c82
#
_cell.length_a   1.000
_cell.length_b   1.000
_cell.length_c   1.000
_cell.angle_alpha   90.00
_cell.angle_beta   90.00
_cell.angle_gamma   90.00
#
_symmetry.space_group_name_H-M   'P 1'
#
loop_
_entity.id
_entity.type
_entity.pdbx_description
1 polymer ?
#
loop_
_entity_poly.entity_id
_entity_poly.type
_entity_poly.pdbx_seq_one_letter_code
_entity_poly.pdbx_strand_id
1 'polypeptide(L)'
;MLLLLPTLLFAHLALRSASPAPDESLAVAPESIQFTFTEPVEVELSIISLIGPAGVVELGSLSSDETRQVVSAPIRGALAAGLYTVGWQAVGRDGHPVRGEYGFRIEDGAEGAASPEPTFSGTSSFSPPSPGAPSMPTFETRSPLYAGVRLMVYLGILGMLGAVGFALLILMRLPAGSFSGGHTLERALLGAASLGVLAALVLLVSLPLRLQAQAHALFGVGISSERFSLLLSSTWGVGWLIQAVGTLAALAGFLLVRRIGPVAWALAAAGTLFVGITPSLSGHAASVEGARTAAMFADGFHILASGLWLGTLLAILVVGFPVLRHEPESHRGAPLHAMVRSFTPVALLAGAVVVATGLFASWLQLTSVVDLFVTEWGRLLLTKLLFVAVVFAMGAVNWRRVQPRISEPGGDRRLRQAASVELTATLLVLIITSVLTAVPPPAQAGGASAYSETTRDP
;
A
#
# COMPACT_ATOMS: atom_id res chain seq x y z
N MET A 1 12.95 -33.43 9.83
CA MET A 1 12.77 -32.02 9.41
C MET A 1 11.39 -31.95 8.73
N LEU A 2 10.34 -31.70 9.52
CA LEU A 2 8.96 -31.61 9.02
C LEU A 2 8.87 -30.33 8.19
N LEU A 3 8.72 -30.49 6.88
CA LEU A 3 8.23 -29.44 5.99
C LEU A 3 6.77 -29.16 6.38
N LEU A 4 6.54 -28.11 7.17
CA LEU A 4 5.22 -27.50 7.32
C LEU A 4 4.87 -26.92 5.94
N LEU A 5 4.15 -27.70 5.12
CA LEU A 5 3.43 -27.18 3.97
C LEU A 5 2.43 -26.15 4.51
N PRO A 6 2.46 -24.89 4.05
CA PRO A 6 1.43 -23.95 4.42
C PRO A 6 0.10 -24.49 3.88
N THR A 7 -0.86 -24.72 4.77
CA THR A 7 -2.27 -24.77 4.39
C THR A 7 -2.53 -23.52 3.58
N LEU A 8 -3.15 -23.63 2.40
CA LEU A 8 -3.51 -22.53 1.51
C LEU A 8 -4.22 -21.45 2.32
N LEU A 9 -3.47 -20.45 2.74
CA LEU A 9 -3.96 -19.23 3.37
C LEU A 9 -4.43 -18.34 2.21
N PHE A 10 -5.73 -18.22 2.02
CA PHE A 10 -6.32 -17.25 1.10
C PHE A 10 -6.03 -15.86 1.66
N ALA A 11 -5.23 -15.08 0.96
CA ALA A 11 -4.73 -13.79 1.44
C ALA A 11 -5.54 -12.60 0.92
N HIS A 12 -6.80 -12.80 0.46
CA HIS A 12 -7.68 -11.70 0.00
C HIS A 12 -9.14 -12.08 0.02
N LEU A 13 -9.98 -11.01 0.07
CA LEU A 13 -11.42 -11.09 -0.05
C LEU A 13 -11.82 -11.86 -1.32
N ALA A 14 -12.39 -13.03 -1.14
CA ALA A 14 -12.97 -13.83 -2.20
C ALA A 14 -14.34 -14.32 -1.76
N LEU A 15 -15.24 -14.51 -2.72
CA LEU A 15 -16.53 -15.14 -2.46
C LEU A 15 -16.31 -16.64 -2.23
N ARG A 16 -16.73 -17.13 -1.05
CA ARG A 16 -16.66 -18.57 -0.69
C ARG A 16 -17.95 -19.29 -1.10
N SER A 17 -19.09 -18.67 -0.84
CA SER A 17 -20.40 -19.19 -1.22
C SER A 17 -21.43 -18.07 -1.34
N ALA A 18 -22.47 -18.33 -2.13
CA ALA A 18 -23.64 -17.48 -2.25
C ALA A 18 -24.91 -18.31 -2.02
N SER A 19 -25.95 -17.67 -1.55
CA SER A 19 -27.31 -18.21 -1.48
C SER A 19 -28.29 -17.13 -1.98
N PRO A 20 -29.02 -17.37 -3.06
CA PRO A 20 -28.94 -18.55 -3.95
C PRO A 20 -27.57 -18.78 -4.56
N ALA A 21 -27.23 -20.04 -4.85
CA ALA A 21 -25.98 -20.38 -5.51
C ALA A 21 -26.01 -20.01 -7.02
N PRO A 22 -24.88 -19.84 -7.68
CA PRO A 22 -24.82 -19.69 -9.14
C PRO A 22 -25.50 -20.85 -9.84
N ASP A 23 -26.30 -20.51 -10.84
CA ASP A 23 -27.05 -21.45 -11.71
C ASP A 23 -28.07 -22.33 -10.97
N GLU A 24 -28.38 -22.00 -9.70
CA GLU A 24 -29.39 -22.73 -8.90
C GLU A 24 -30.80 -22.48 -9.45
N SER A 25 -31.63 -23.56 -9.49
CA SER A 25 -33.06 -23.48 -9.76
C SER A 25 -33.84 -23.69 -8.47
N LEU A 26 -34.68 -22.72 -8.12
CA LEU A 26 -35.38 -22.66 -6.86
C LEU A 26 -36.87 -22.92 -7.05
N ALA A 27 -37.39 -23.87 -6.27
CA ALA A 27 -38.82 -24.14 -6.16
C ALA A 27 -39.54 -23.22 -5.14
N VAL A 28 -38.77 -22.41 -4.38
CA VAL A 28 -39.28 -21.43 -3.43
C VAL A 28 -38.51 -20.14 -3.65
N ALA A 29 -39.22 -19.01 -3.70
CA ALA A 29 -38.58 -17.69 -3.84
C ALA A 29 -37.71 -17.35 -2.61
N PRO A 30 -36.46 -16.89 -2.78
CA PRO A 30 -35.59 -16.57 -1.66
C PRO A 30 -36.02 -15.26 -1.00
N GLU A 31 -35.89 -15.19 0.34
CA GLU A 31 -36.18 -13.99 1.14
C GLU A 31 -35.00 -13.01 1.16
N SER A 32 -33.80 -13.49 0.89
CA SER A 32 -32.56 -12.67 0.92
C SER A 32 -31.51 -13.25 -0.02
N ILE A 33 -30.60 -12.37 -0.45
CA ILE A 33 -29.33 -12.76 -1.06
C ILE A 33 -28.28 -12.77 0.05
N GLN A 34 -27.55 -13.87 0.19
CA GLN A 34 -26.51 -14.01 1.20
C GLN A 34 -25.17 -14.40 0.57
N PHE A 35 -24.09 -13.74 0.98
CA PHE A 35 -22.75 -14.05 0.57
C PHE A 35 -21.88 -14.41 1.77
N THR A 36 -21.05 -15.42 1.64
CA THR A 36 -20.00 -15.75 2.60
C THR A 36 -18.66 -15.49 1.93
N PHE A 37 -17.86 -14.63 2.53
CA PHE A 37 -16.54 -14.25 2.05
C PHE A 37 -15.43 -14.91 2.85
N THR A 38 -14.22 -14.95 2.29
CA THR A 38 -13.02 -15.46 2.95
C THR A 38 -12.54 -14.53 4.06
N GLU A 39 -12.83 -13.22 3.96
CA GLU A 39 -12.37 -12.16 4.88
C GLU A 39 -13.51 -11.23 5.28
N PRO A 40 -13.35 -10.46 6.38
CA PRO A 40 -14.30 -9.44 6.78
C PRO A 40 -14.48 -8.34 5.73
N VAL A 41 -15.72 -7.97 5.48
CA VAL A 41 -16.17 -6.99 4.50
C VAL A 41 -16.50 -5.66 5.17
N GLU A 42 -16.16 -4.55 4.53
CA GLU A 42 -16.65 -3.21 4.86
C GLU A 42 -18.04 -3.03 4.22
N VAL A 43 -19.07 -3.37 5.00
CA VAL A 43 -20.47 -3.47 4.51
C VAL A 43 -20.96 -2.14 3.95
N GLU A 44 -20.59 -1.04 4.59
CA GLU A 44 -20.99 0.32 4.21
C GLU A 44 -20.44 0.77 2.84
N LEU A 45 -19.37 0.11 2.35
CA LEU A 45 -18.76 0.35 1.05
C LEU A 45 -19.12 -0.73 0.01
N SER A 46 -19.89 -1.75 0.42
CA SER A 46 -20.28 -2.87 -0.43
C SER A 46 -21.64 -2.63 -1.06
N ILE A 47 -21.87 -3.22 -2.22
CA ILE A 47 -23.12 -3.06 -3.01
C ILE A 47 -23.57 -4.43 -3.48
N ILE A 48 -24.88 -4.69 -3.37
CA ILE A 48 -25.53 -5.85 -3.98
C ILE A 48 -26.69 -5.34 -4.82
N SER A 49 -26.87 -5.88 -6.01
CA SER A 49 -27.97 -5.59 -6.92
C SER A 49 -28.61 -6.89 -7.42
N LEU A 50 -29.91 -6.88 -7.59
CA LEU A 50 -30.67 -7.99 -8.12
C LEU A 50 -31.52 -7.50 -9.31
N ILE A 51 -31.38 -8.15 -10.45
CA ILE A 51 -32.15 -7.86 -11.66
C ILE A 51 -32.94 -9.11 -12.01
N GLY A 52 -34.24 -8.97 -12.10
CA GLY A 52 -35.16 -10.06 -12.47
C GLY A 52 -35.89 -9.82 -13.81
N PRO A 53 -36.84 -10.67 -14.18
CA PRO A 53 -37.60 -10.56 -15.45
C PRO A 53 -38.34 -9.22 -15.59
N ALA A 54 -38.78 -8.64 -14.49
CA ALA A 54 -39.49 -7.34 -14.44
C ALA A 54 -38.55 -6.12 -14.28
N GLY A 55 -37.24 -6.33 -14.24
CA GLY A 55 -36.23 -5.29 -14.03
C GLY A 55 -35.55 -5.35 -12.69
N VAL A 56 -35.10 -4.18 -12.16
CA VAL A 56 -34.37 -4.09 -10.89
C VAL A 56 -35.28 -4.42 -9.72
N VAL A 57 -34.85 -5.35 -8.87
CA VAL A 57 -35.52 -5.74 -7.64
C VAL A 57 -34.98 -4.90 -6.47
N GLU A 58 -35.88 -4.35 -5.66
CA GLU A 58 -35.49 -3.57 -4.47
C GLU A 58 -34.98 -4.51 -3.38
N LEU A 59 -33.78 -4.19 -2.86
CA LEU A 59 -33.18 -4.86 -1.73
C LEU A 59 -33.24 -3.99 -0.49
N GLY A 60 -33.31 -4.60 0.69
CA GLY A 60 -33.17 -3.90 1.96
C GLY A 60 -31.70 -3.52 2.25
N SER A 61 -31.49 -2.88 3.39
CA SER A 61 -30.15 -2.52 3.83
C SER A 61 -29.27 -3.74 4.04
N LEU A 62 -28.02 -3.67 3.59
CA LEU A 62 -27.04 -4.72 3.83
C LEU A 62 -26.80 -4.87 5.33
N SER A 63 -26.67 -6.10 5.77
CA SER A 63 -26.29 -6.48 7.13
C SER A 63 -25.20 -7.52 7.10
N SER A 64 -24.45 -7.65 8.20
CA SER A 64 -23.43 -8.69 8.34
C SER A 64 -23.52 -9.37 9.70
N ASP A 65 -22.93 -10.55 9.79
CA ASP A 65 -22.67 -11.23 11.06
C ASP A 65 -21.57 -10.53 11.89
N GLU A 66 -21.30 -11.03 13.10
CA GLU A 66 -20.24 -10.49 13.97
C GLU A 66 -18.84 -10.60 13.37
N THR A 67 -18.61 -11.60 12.54
CA THR A 67 -17.31 -11.79 11.85
C THR A 67 -17.15 -10.88 10.66
N ARG A 68 -18.24 -10.25 10.18
CA ARG A 68 -18.32 -9.48 8.92
C ARG A 68 -17.94 -10.30 7.67
N GLN A 69 -17.98 -11.61 7.77
CA GLN A 69 -17.70 -12.50 6.64
C GLN A 69 -18.98 -12.91 5.89
N VAL A 70 -20.11 -12.90 6.59
CA VAL A 70 -21.43 -13.17 5.98
C VAL A 70 -22.15 -11.85 5.78
N VAL A 71 -22.49 -11.53 4.52
CA VAL A 71 -23.25 -10.33 4.14
C VAL A 71 -24.60 -10.75 3.59
N SER A 72 -25.68 -10.15 4.09
CA SER A 72 -27.05 -10.45 3.68
C SER A 72 -27.77 -9.19 3.19
N ALA A 73 -28.52 -9.35 2.09
CA ALA A 73 -29.41 -8.35 1.52
C ALA A 73 -30.83 -8.91 1.50
N PRO A 74 -31.74 -8.47 2.37
CA PRO A 74 -33.13 -8.91 2.33
C PRO A 74 -33.81 -8.40 1.04
N ILE A 75 -34.62 -9.26 0.41
CA ILE A 75 -35.38 -8.92 -0.79
C ILE A 75 -36.69 -8.27 -0.38
N ARG A 76 -37.04 -7.16 -1.03
CA ARG A 76 -38.30 -6.47 -0.80
C ARG A 76 -39.31 -6.82 -1.87
N GLY A 77 -40.45 -7.34 -1.45
CA GLY A 77 -41.52 -7.76 -2.34
C GLY A 77 -41.41 -9.20 -2.82
N ALA A 78 -42.42 -9.65 -3.53
CA ALA A 78 -42.50 -10.99 -4.06
C ALA A 78 -41.73 -11.10 -5.41
N LEU A 79 -41.01 -12.18 -5.60
CA LEU A 79 -40.28 -12.46 -6.84
C LEU A 79 -41.15 -13.27 -7.82
N ALA A 80 -41.17 -12.91 -9.10
CA ALA A 80 -41.80 -13.69 -10.14
C ALA A 80 -40.94 -14.89 -10.56
N ALA A 81 -41.53 -15.91 -11.15
CA ALA A 81 -40.79 -16.97 -11.81
C ALA A 81 -39.93 -16.40 -12.95
N GLY A 82 -38.72 -16.94 -13.15
CA GLY A 82 -37.83 -16.53 -14.20
C GLY A 82 -36.36 -16.47 -13.82
N LEU A 83 -35.54 -15.89 -14.70
CA LEU A 83 -34.09 -15.77 -14.50
C LEU A 83 -33.77 -14.47 -13.76
N TYR A 84 -32.90 -14.56 -12.77
CA TYR A 84 -32.39 -13.44 -11.97
C TYR A 84 -30.89 -13.35 -12.13
N THR A 85 -30.38 -12.10 -12.17
CA THR A 85 -28.94 -11.79 -12.17
C THR A 85 -28.60 -11.02 -10.90
N VAL A 86 -27.65 -11.53 -10.14
CA VAL A 86 -27.09 -10.90 -8.94
C VAL A 86 -25.74 -10.27 -9.30
N GLY A 87 -25.67 -8.95 -9.22
CA GLY A 87 -24.40 -8.22 -9.29
C GLY A 87 -23.95 -7.82 -7.88
N TRP A 88 -22.67 -7.94 -7.58
CA TRP A 88 -22.15 -7.57 -6.29
C TRP A 88 -20.78 -6.92 -6.35
N GLN A 89 -20.53 -6.01 -5.40
CA GLN A 89 -19.24 -5.47 -5.07
C GLN A 89 -19.04 -5.59 -3.56
N ALA A 90 -18.00 -6.28 -3.14
CA ALA A 90 -17.57 -6.34 -1.74
C ALA A 90 -16.22 -5.64 -1.57
N VAL A 91 -16.05 -4.93 -0.47
CA VAL A 91 -14.83 -4.17 -0.17
C VAL A 91 -14.16 -4.75 1.06
N GLY A 92 -12.89 -5.18 0.90
CA GLY A 92 -12.08 -5.67 2.01
C GLY A 92 -11.58 -4.55 2.93
N ARG A 93 -10.99 -4.91 4.07
CA ARG A 93 -10.38 -3.95 5.01
C ARG A 93 -9.22 -3.17 4.43
N ASP A 94 -8.57 -3.69 3.40
CA ASP A 94 -7.52 -3.02 2.63
C ASP A 94 -8.06 -1.94 1.67
N GLY A 95 -9.39 -1.82 1.58
CA GLY A 95 -10.10 -0.88 0.72
C GLY A 95 -10.21 -1.32 -0.74
N HIS A 96 -9.77 -2.54 -1.11
CA HIS A 96 -9.88 -3.03 -2.48
C HIS A 96 -11.24 -3.63 -2.76
N PRO A 97 -11.96 -3.17 -3.81
CA PRO A 97 -13.22 -3.77 -4.22
C PRO A 97 -12.98 -5.05 -5.03
N VAL A 98 -13.73 -6.09 -4.70
CA VAL A 98 -13.91 -7.29 -5.51
C VAL A 98 -15.33 -7.27 -6.06
N ARG A 99 -15.50 -7.64 -7.31
CA ARG A 99 -16.79 -7.62 -8.02
C ARG A 99 -17.06 -8.95 -8.66
N GLY A 100 -18.34 -9.30 -8.76
CA GLY A 100 -18.78 -10.46 -9.47
C GLY A 100 -20.26 -10.36 -9.88
N GLU A 101 -20.65 -11.28 -10.75
CA GLU A 101 -22.02 -11.42 -11.24
C GLU A 101 -22.32 -12.89 -11.45
N TYR A 102 -23.54 -13.34 -11.13
CA TYR A 102 -24.02 -14.69 -11.41
C TYR A 102 -25.54 -14.71 -11.57
N GLY A 103 -26.07 -15.78 -12.18
CA GLY A 103 -27.50 -15.98 -12.34
C GLY A 103 -28.03 -17.08 -11.44
N PHE A 104 -29.35 -17.01 -11.12
CA PHE A 104 -30.15 -18.09 -10.58
C PHE A 104 -31.57 -18.06 -11.19
N ARG A 105 -32.34 -19.12 -11.06
CA ARG A 105 -33.70 -19.23 -11.63
C ARG A 105 -34.70 -19.52 -10.53
N ILE A 106 -35.90 -18.91 -10.65
CA ILE A 106 -37.07 -19.30 -9.88
C ILE A 106 -38.02 -20.07 -10.84
N GLU A 107 -38.42 -21.26 -10.45
CA GLU A 107 -39.27 -22.14 -11.28
C GLU A 107 -40.72 -21.63 -11.37
N ASP A 108 -41.40 -21.96 -12.46
CA ASP A 108 -42.82 -21.64 -12.62
C ASP A 108 -43.65 -22.40 -11.57
N GLY A 109 -44.48 -21.68 -10.80
CA GLY A 109 -45.26 -22.26 -9.72
C GLY A 109 -44.53 -22.36 -8.38
N ALA A 110 -43.33 -21.76 -8.24
CA ALA A 110 -42.59 -21.68 -6.98
C ALA A 110 -43.44 -21.01 -5.90
N GLU A 111 -43.39 -21.57 -4.66
CA GLU A 111 -44.02 -20.92 -3.50
C GLU A 111 -43.39 -19.54 -3.22
N GLY A 112 -44.25 -18.52 -3.04
CA GLY A 112 -43.81 -17.13 -2.86
C GLY A 112 -43.53 -16.37 -4.15
N ALA A 113 -43.63 -16.99 -5.34
CA ALA A 113 -43.52 -16.29 -6.61
C ALA A 113 -44.78 -15.45 -6.89
N ALA A 114 -44.59 -14.18 -7.29
CA ALA A 114 -45.69 -13.34 -7.75
C ALA A 114 -46.10 -13.70 -9.19
N SER A 115 -47.40 -13.70 -9.46
CA SER A 115 -47.89 -13.76 -10.85
C SER A 115 -47.43 -12.47 -11.57
N PRO A 116 -46.91 -12.57 -12.81
CA PRO A 116 -46.44 -11.41 -13.55
C PRO A 116 -47.64 -10.53 -13.94
N GLU A 117 -47.80 -9.35 -13.31
CA GLU A 117 -48.60 -8.28 -13.90
C GLU A 117 -47.68 -7.40 -14.76
N PRO A 118 -48.05 -7.15 -16.02
CA PRO A 118 -47.22 -6.31 -16.91
C PRO A 118 -47.48 -4.84 -16.62
N THR A 119 -46.58 -4.21 -15.87
CA THR A 119 -46.56 -2.74 -15.77
C THR A 119 -45.24 -2.20 -16.30
N PHE A 120 -45.31 -1.77 -17.54
CA PHE A 120 -44.26 -0.93 -18.14
C PHE A 120 -44.33 0.48 -17.52
N SER A 121 -43.26 0.96 -16.92
CA SER A 121 -42.74 2.34 -17.06
C SER A 121 -41.58 2.60 -16.13
N GLY A 122 -40.45 3.00 -16.70
CA GLY A 122 -39.34 3.59 -15.94
C GLY A 122 -37.97 3.17 -16.47
N THR A 123 -37.57 3.78 -17.59
CA THR A 123 -36.20 3.75 -18.09
C THR A 123 -35.23 4.35 -17.09
N SER A 124 -34.49 3.51 -16.41
CA SER A 124 -33.20 3.87 -15.83
C SER A 124 -32.16 2.95 -16.45
N SER A 125 -31.53 3.48 -17.51
CA SER A 125 -30.50 2.80 -18.27
C SER A 125 -29.21 2.71 -17.43
N PHE A 126 -29.02 1.60 -16.73
CA PHE A 126 -27.69 1.18 -16.36
C PHE A 126 -27.19 0.34 -17.55
N SER A 127 -26.47 1.00 -18.46
CA SER A 127 -25.74 0.31 -19.52
C SER A 127 -24.42 -0.20 -18.96
N PRO A 128 -24.12 -1.50 -19.02
CA PRO A 128 -22.76 -1.96 -18.81
C PRO A 128 -21.86 -1.33 -19.88
N PRO A 129 -20.63 -0.94 -19.57
CA PRO A 129 -19.72 -0.35 -20.54
C PRO A 129 -19.49 -1.33 -21.69
N SER A 130 -19.84 -0.91 -22.89
CA SER A 130 -19.61 -1.66 -24.13
C SER A 130 -18.12 -1.99 -24.28
N PRO A 131 -17.75 -3.24 -24.63
CA PRO A 131 -16.36 -3.56 -24.96
C PRO A 131 -15.98 -2.86 -26.25
N GLY A 132 -15.16 -1.81 -26.18
CA GLY A 132 -14.60 -1.20 -27.39
C GLY A 132 -14.48 0.33 -27.44
N ALA A 133 -14.98 1.09 -26.46
CA ALA A 133 -14.65 2.51 -26.40
C ALA A 133 -13.22 2.67 -25.82
N PRO A 134 -12.34 3.53 -26.43
CA PRO A 134 -11.07 3.86 -25.80
C PRO A 134 -11.38 4.55 -24.48
N SER A 135 -11.25 3.82 -23.37
CA SER A 135 -11.41 4.38 -22.04
C SER A 135 -10.32 5.41 -21.84
N MET A 136 -10.71 6.68 -21.65
CA MET A 136 -9.80 7.68 -21.10
C MET A 136 -9.11 7.07 -19.87
N PRO A 137 -7.80 7.30 -19.65
CA PRO A 137 -7.11 6.74 -18.51
C PRO A 137 -7.80 7.19 -17.24
N THR A 138 -8.58 6.29 -16.65
CA THR A 138 -9.27 6.53 -15.38
C THR A 138 -8.22 6.61 -14.28
N PHE A 139 -8.35 7.62 -13.40
CA PHE A 139 -7.45 7.79 -12.26
C PHE A 139 -7.83 6.80 -11.15
N GLU A 140 -7.66 5.51 -11.44
CA GLU A 140 -7.94 4.39 -10.53
C GLU A 140 -6.68 3.89 -9.86
N THR A 141 -6.83 3.16 -8.76
CA THR A 141 -5.71 2.58 -7.98
C THR A 141 -4.80 1.66 -8.80
N ARG A 142 -5.29 1.08 -9.91
CA ARG A 142 -4.50 0.24 -10.84
C ARG A 142 -3.88 1.02 -12.01
N SER A 143 -4.20 2.31 -12.15
CA SER A 143 -3.71 3.10 -13.30
C SER A 143 -2.20 3.38 -13.19
N PRO A 144 -1.48 3.51 -14.32
CA PRO A 144 -0.09 3.93 -14.33
C PRO A 144 0.13 5.31 -13.69
N LEU A 145 -0.84 6.22 -13.81
CA LEU A 145 -0.80 7.54 -13.17
C LEU A 145 -0.77 7.42 -11.65
N TYR A 146 -1.53 6.47 -11.09
CA TYR A 146 -1.53 6.24 -9.67
C TYR A 146 -0.24 5.58 -9.15
N ALA A 147 0.52 4.87 -10.00
CA ALA A 147 1.86 4.43 -9.65
C ALA A 147 2.77 5.63 -9.31
N GLY A 148 2.62 6.76 -10.02
CA GLY A 148 3.29 8.01 -9.68
C GLY A 148 2.90 8.55 -8.30
N VAL A 149 1.63 8.47 -7.93
CA VAL A 149 1.16 8.87 -6.58
C VAL A 149 1.76 7.97 -5.49
N ARG A 150 1.82 6.65 -5.72
CA ARG A 150 2.49 5.72 -4.79
C ARG A 150 3.98 6.04 -4.66
N LEU A 151 4.65 6.34 -5.76
CA LEU A 151 6.05 6.76 -5.73
C LEU A 151 6.23 8.03 -4.90
N MET A 152 5.35 9.04 -5.03
CA MET A 152 5.37 10.24 -4.18
C MET A 152 5.24 9.88 -2.69
N VAL A 153 4.34 8.95 -2.34
CA VAL A 153 4.19 8.46 -0.96
C VAL A 153 5.50 7.84 -0.46
N TYR A 154 6.11 6.94 -1.22
CA TYR A 154 7.36 6.29 -0.83
C TYR A 154 8.53 7.27 -0.70
N LEU A 155 8.66 8.22 -1.64
CA LEU A 155 9.68 9.27 -1.57
C LEU A 155 9.47 10.20 -0.38
N GLY A 156 8.22 10.56 -0.07
CA GLY A 156 7.88 11.36 1.10
C GLY A 156 8.26 10.65 2.40
N ILE A 157 7.85 9.39 2.57
CA ILE A 157 8.18 8.58 3.75
C ILE A 157 9.70 8.40 3.89
N LEU A 158 10.38 8.02 2.81
CA LEU A 158 11.82 7.82 2.78
C LEU A 158 12.58 9.11 3.12
N GLY A 159 12.17 10.24 2.55
CA GLY A 159 12.79 11.54 2.82
C GLY A 159 12.61 12.00 4.27
N MET A 160 11.42 11.82 4.84
CA MET A 160 11.14 12.18 6.25
C MET A 160 11.93 11.28 7.21
N LEU A 161 11.92 9.95 7.00
CA LEU A 161 12.71 8.99 7.79
C LEU A 161 14.21 9.29 7.68
N GLY A 162 14.67 9.63 6.47
CA GLY A 162 16.04 10.03 6.22
C GLY A 162 16.43 11.30 6.94
N ALA A 163 15.60 12.33 6.93
CA ALA A 163 15.84 13.59 7.65
C ALA A 163 15.95 13.36 9.16
N VAL A 164 15.01 12.58 9.74
CA VAL A 164 15.03 12.21 11.16
C VAL A 164 16.23 11.33 11.48
N GLY A 165 16.50 10.29 10.70
CA GLY A 165 17.62 9.37 10.88
C GLY A 165 18.97 10.11 10.81
N PHE A 166 19.14 10.99 9.83
CA PHE A 166 20.35 11.80 9.70
C PHE A 166 20.55 12.75 10.89
N ALA A 167 19.50 13.44 11.33
CA ALA A 167 19.59 14.34 12.46
C ALA A 167 19.87 13.60 13.78
N LEU A 168 19.04 12.61 14.13
CA LEU A 168 19.05 11.98 15.46
C LEU A 168 20.08 10.87 15.61
N LEU A 169 20.31 10.07 14.54
CA LEU A 169 21.21 8.92 14.62
C LEU A 169 22.62 9.23 14.15
N ILE A 170 22.80 10.29 13.35
CA ILE A 170 24.10 10.67 12.83
C ILE A 170 24.56 11.99 13.45
N LEU A 171 23.95 13.14 13.08
CA LEU A 171 24.46 14.46 13.46
C LEU A 171 24.54 14.70 14.98
N MET A 172 23.47 14.36 15.71
CA MET A 172 23.42 14.56 17.17
C MET A 172 24.29 13.57 17.96
N ARG A 173 24.83 12.54 17.30
CA ARG A 173 25.74 11.55 17.90
C ARG A 173 27.20 11.74 17.49
N LEU A 174 27.50 12.74 16.65
CA LEU A 174 28.86 13.05 16.28
C LEU A 174 29.66 13.50 17.52
N PRO A 175 30.93 13.08 17.65
CA PRO A 175 31.80 13.56 18.73
C PRO A 175 31.92 15.09 18.71
N ALA A 176 32.03 15.71 19.88
CA ALA A 176 32.29 17.14 19.99
C ALA A 176 33.57 17.52 19.23
N GLY A 177 33.50 18.59 18.44
CA GLY A 177 34.63 19.02 17.62
C GLY A 177 34.76 18.31 16.27
N SER A 178 33.79 17.47 15.89
CA SER A 178 33.77 16.86 14.54
C SER A 178 33.72 17.90 13.43
N PHE A 179 33.10 19.05 13.67
CA PHE A 179 33.11 20.21 12.76
C PHE A 179 34.05 21.31 13.34
N SER A 180 34.69 22.07 12.48
CA SER A 180 35.58 23.16 12.87
C SER A 180 34.85 24.37 13.48
N GLY A 181 33.54 24.49 13.26
CA GLY A 181 32.69 25.54 13.80
C GLY A 181 31.29 25.06 14.16
N GLY A 182 30.71 25.58 15.26
CA GLY A 182 29.36 25.26 15.73
C GLY A 182 28.25 25.53 14.69
N HIS A 183 28.46 26.51 13.83
CA HIS A 183 27.48 26.83 12.74
C HIS A 183 27.34 25.77 11.68
N THR A 184 28.34 24.89 11.47
CA THR A 184 28.28 23.85 10.46
C THR A 184 27.31 22.73 10.88
N LEU A 185 27.32 22.33 12.16
CA LEU A 185 26.36 21.39 12.72
C LEU A 185 24.91 21.93 12.63
N GLU A 186 24.74 23.21 13.01
CA GLU A 186 23.43 23.87 12.92
C GLU A 186 22.92 23.89 11.48
N ARG A 187 23.77 24.26 10.51
CA ARG A 187 23.42 24.20 9.09
C ARG A 187 23.03 22.78 8.63
N ALA A 188 23.74 21.75 9.09
CA ALA A 188 23.42 20.36 8.79
C ALA A 188 22.05 19.96 9.34
N LEU A 189 21.74 20.32 10.60
CA LEU A 189 20.43 20.06 11.21
C LEU A 189 19.30 20.80 10.49
N LEU A 190 19.52 22.07 10.11
CA LEU A 190 18.54 22.83 9.34
C LEU A 190 18.37 22.31 7.92
N GLY A 191 19.44 21.83 7.28
CA GLY A 191 19.37 21.14 6.00
C GLY A 191 18.57 19.85 6.09
N ALA A 192 18.76 19.06 7.13
CA ALA A 192 17.96 17.86 7.41
C ALA A 192 16.47 18.21 7.62
N ALA A 193 16.18 19.28 8.41
CA ALA A 193 14.82 19.75 8.59
C ALA A 193 14.19 20.23 7.27
N SER A 194 14.95 20.92 6.41
CA SER A 194 14.48 21.35 5.09
C SER A 194 14.16 20.16 4.16
N LEU A 195 14.98 19.11 4.20
CA LEU A 195 14.68 17.85 3.50
C LEU A 195 13.38 17.22 4.03
N GLY A 196 13.20 17.20 5.35
CA GLY A 196 11.99 16.72 5.99
C GLY A 196 10.74 17.52 5.59
N VAL A 197 10.84 18.85 5.55
CA VAL A 197 9.76 19.73 5.06
C VAL A 197 9.39 19.40 3.60
N LEU A 198 10.37 19.30 2.71
CA LEU A 198 10.13 18.96 1.30
C LEU A 198 9.44 17.60 1.17
N ALA A 199 9.93 16.59 1.89
CA ALA A 199 9.36 15.26 1.89
C ALA A 199 7.92 15.23 2.43
N ALA A 200 7.65 15.96 3.51
CA ALA A 200 6.30 16.12 4.06
C ALA A 200 5.34 16.83 3.09
N LEU A 201 5.80 17.86 2.38
CA LEU A 201 5.00 18.53 1.35
C LEU A 201 4.68 17.61 0.18
N VAL A 202 5.65 16.81 -0.29
CA VAL A 202 5.39 15.79 -1.33
C VAL A 202 4.32 14.81 -0.87
N LEU A 203 4.37 14.37 0.38
CA LEU A 203 3.38 13.46 0.94
C LEU A 203 2.01 14.15 1.07
N LEU A 204 1.94 15.39 1.55
CA LEU A 204 0.68 16.15 1.64
C LEU A 204 -0.02 16.30 0.28
N VAL A 205 0.75 16.53 -0.80
CA VAL A 205 0.19 16.58 -2.16
C VAL A 205 -0.36 15.22 -2.58
N SER A 206 0.24 14.12 -2.15
CA SER A 206 -0.23 12.77 -2.49
C SER A 206 -1.54 12.38 -1.79
N LEU A 207 -1.87 12.97 -0.64
CA LEU A 207 -3.06 12.60 0.15
C LEU A 207 -4.39 12.80 -0.60
N PRO A 208 -4.71 14.00 -1.16
CA PRO A 208 -5.95 14.19 -1.90
C PRO A 208 -5.99 13.34 -3.18
N LEU A 209 -4.84 13.10 -3.83
CA LEU A 209 -4.76 12.25 -5.01
C LEU A 209 -5.08 10.79 -4.68
N ARG A 210 -4.61 10.28 -3.53
CA ARG A 210 -4.97 8.94 -3.03
C ARG A 210 -6.45 8.83 -2.72
N LEU A 211 -7.02 9.84 -2.06
CA LEU A 211 -8.44 9.88 -1.72
C LEU A 211 -9.30 9.85 -2.99
N GLN A 212 -8.96 10.66 -3.99
CA GLN A 212 -9.64 10.71 -5.28
C GLN A 212 -9.57 9.36 -6.02
N ALA A 213 -8.39 8.74 -6.06
CA ALA A 213 -8.22 7.43 -6.69
C ALA A 213 -9.02 6.32 -6.00
N GLN A 214 -9.09 6.36 -4.66
CA GLN A 214 -9.89 5.42 -3.88
C GLN A 214 -11.40 5.61 -4.15
N ALA A 215 -11.87 6.86 -4.22
CA ALA A 215 -13.26 7.14 -4.56
C ALA A 215 -13.63 6.62 -5.96
N HIS A 216 -12.76 6.82 -6.96
CA HIS A 216 -12.96 6.25 -8.29
C HIS A 216 -12.98 4.72 -8.29
N ALA A 217 -12.10 4.07 -7.55
CA ALA A 217 -12.04 2.61 -7.47
C ALA A 217 -13.32 2.01 -6.87
N LEU A 218 -13.90 2.68 -5.87
CA LEU A 218 -15.08 2.18 -5.13
C LEU A 218 -16.39 2.57 -5.81
N PHE A 219 -16.51 3.82 -6.23
CA PHE A 219 -17.79 4.39 -6.68
C PHE A 219 -17.87 4.64 -8.19
N GLY A 220 -16.77 4.42 -8.93
CA GLY A 220 -16.68 4.75 -10.37
C GLY A 220 -16.70 6.25 -10.70
N VAL A 221 -16.77 7.10 -9.68
CA VAL A 221 -16.85 8.57 -9.79
C VAL A 221 -16.02 9.23 -8.69
N GLY A 222 -15.78 10.55 -8.84
CA GLY A 222 -14.98 11.30 -7.89
C GLY A 222 -15.61 11.45 -6.50
N ILE A 223 -14.84 12.08 -5.60
CA ILE A 223 -15.23 12.31 -4.22
C ILE A 223 -16.39 13.30 -4.11
N SER A 224 -17.34 13.00 -3.25
CA SER A 224 -18.39 13.94 -2.75
C SER A 224 -18.32 13.96 -1.23
N SER A 225 -19.04 14.88 -0.58
CA SER A 225 -19.07 14.97 0.89
C SER A 225 -19.56 13.67 1.55
N GLU A 226 -20.58 13.04 0.97
CA GLU A 226 -21.14 11.77 1.44
C GLU A 226 -20.11 10.63 1.29
N ARG A 227 -19.52 10.48 0.09
CA ARG A 227 -18.49 9.48 -0.17
C ARG A 227 -17.24 9.68 0.68
N PHE A 228 -16.90 10.93 0.97
CA PHE A 228 -15.80 11.27 1.86
C PHE A 228 -16.06 10.74 3.28
N SER A 229 -17.26 10.97 3.81
CA SER A 229 -17.61 10.45 5.15
C SER A 229 -17.62 8.92 5.20
N LEU A 230 -18.14 8.26 4.16
CA LEU A 230 -18.11 6.79 4.04
C LEU A 230 -16.67 6.25 3.98
N LEU A 231 -15.80 6.88 3.20
CA LEU A 231 -14.39 6.50 3.15
C LEU A 231 -13.69 6.66 4.48
N LEU A 232 -13.93 7.76 5.20
CA LEU A 232 -13.29 8.01 6.49
C LEU A 232 -13.73 7.06 7.59
N SER A 233 -14.93 6.50 7.52
CA SER A 233 -15.41 5.49 8.47
C SER A 233 -14.78 4.10 8.26
N SER A 234 -14.17 3.86 7.11
CA SER A 234 -13.54 2.57 6.78
C SER A 234 -12.15 2.40 7.40
N THR A 235 -11.68 1.16 7.47
CA THR A 235 -10.31 0.83 7.91
C THR A 235 -9.25 1.55 7.08
N TRP A 236 -9.45 1.64 5.77
CA TRP A 236 -8.57 2.39 4.85
C TRP A 236 -8.55 3.89 5.19
N GLY A 237 -9.70 4.48 5.44
CA GLY A 237 -9.84 5.90 5.80
C GLY A 237 -9.16 6.26 7.11
N VAL A 238 -9.24 5.39 8.12
CA VAL A 238 -8.49 5.55 9.37
C VAL A 238 -6.98 5.60 9.10
N GLY A 239 -6.45 4.69 8.26
CA GLY A 239 -5.05 4.71 7.84
C GLY A 239 -4.67 6.01 7.12
N TRP A 240 -5.55 6.51 6.23
CA TRP A 240 -5.35 7.79 5.54
C TRP A 240 -5.33 8.98 6.51
N LEU A 241 -6.23 9.02 7.52
CA LEU A 241 -6.24 10.05 8.55
C LEU A 241 -4.98 10.03 9.41
N ILE A 242 -4.53 8.86 9.86
CA ILE A 242 -3.29 8.71 10.63
C ILE A 242 -2.11 9.25 9.80
N GLN A 243 -2.06 8.95 8.50
CA GLN A 243 -1.03 9.48 7.61
C GLN A 243 -1.11 11.00 7.49
N ALA A 244 -2.30 11.57 7.34
CA ALA A 244 -2.48 13.03 7.23
C ALA A 244 -2.04 13.74 8.51
N VAL A 245 -2.53 13.31 9.68
CA VAL A 245 -2.18 13.87 10.99
C VAL A 245 -0.69 13.70 11.29
N GLY A 246 -0.14 12.50 11.05
CA GLY A 246 1.28 12.24 11.24
C GLY A 246 2.16 13.11 10.35
N THR A 247 1.76 13.33 9.09
CA THR A 247 2.49 14.21 8.16
C THR A 247 2.46 15.67 8.61
N LEU A 248 1.31 16.17 9.07
CA LEU A 248 1.18 17.53 9.61
C LEU A 248 2.00 17.70 10.89
N ALA A 249 1.99 16.72 11.80
CA ALA A 249 2.80 16.73 13.01
C ALA A 249 4.31 16.75 12.69
N ALA A 250 4.74 15.89 11.75
CA ALA A 250 6.12 15.87 11.31
C ALA A 250 6.54 17.19 10.64
N LEU A 251 5.70 17.74 9.75
CA LEU A 251 5.93 19.03 9.12
C LEU A 251 6.08 20.14 10.15
N ALA A 252 5.16 20.22 11.12
CA ALA A 252 5.25 21.17 12.23
C ALA A 252 6.56 21.00 13.01
N GLY A 253 6.96 19.75 13.31
CA GLY A 253 8.24 19.46 13.94
C GLY A 253 9.42 20.01 13.13
N PHE A 254 9.52 19.69 11.84
CA PHE A 254 10.60 20.17 10.97
C PHE A 254 10.64 21.70 10.86
N LEU A 255 9.49 22.38 10.80
CA LEU A 255 9.41 23.84 10.72
C LEU A 255 9.81 24.51 12.05
N LEU A 256 9.55 23.88 13.18
CA LEU A 256 9.81 24.43 14.51
C LEU A 256 11.23 24.15 15.06
N VAL A 257 12.08 23.42 14.32
CA VAL A 257 13.44 23.04 14.76
C VAL A 257 14.25 24.23 15.30
N ARG A 258 14.16 25.38 14.63
CA ARG A 258 14.86 26.61 15.06
C ARG A 258 14.32 27.22 16.36
N ARG A 259 13.05 26.96 16.70
CA ARG A 259 12.39 27.61 17.85
C ARG A 259 12.46 26.77 19.11
N ILE A 260 12.22 25.46 19.01
CA ILE A 260 12.09 24.57 20.17
C ILE A 260 13.08 23.38 20.13
N GLY A 261 14.05 23.39 19.20
CA GLY A 261 15.20 22.48 19.18
C GLY A 261 14.85 20.99 19.30
N PRO A 262 15.32 20.30 20.37
CA PRO A 262 15.11 18.85 20.53
C PRO A 262 13.65 18.41 20.58
N VAL A 263 12.76 19.23 21.14
CA VAL A 263 11.32 18.95 21.21
C VAL A 263 10.72 18.90 19.80
N ALA A 264 11.13 19.80 18.90
CA ALA A 264 10.71 19.79 17.51
C ALA A 264 11.16 18.52 16.78
N TRP A 265 12.39 18.07 17.03
CA TRP A 265 12.89 16.80 16.49
C TRP A 265 12.12 15.58 17.02
N ALA A 266 11.74 15.59 18.31
CA ALA A 266 10.89 14.54 18.86
C ALA A 266 9.50 14.52 18.20
N LEU A 267 8.89 15.69 17.96
CA LEU A 267 7.65 15.81 17.24
C LEU A 267 7.77 15.34 15.79
N ALA A 268 8.83 15.77 15.09
CA ALA A 268 9.12 15.33 13.73
C ALA A 268 9.30 13.80 13.67
N ALA A 269 10.05 13.21 14.59
CA ALA A 269 10.29 11.78 14.67
C ALA A 269 9.00 10.99 14.96
N ALA A 270 8.19 11.43 15.92
CA ALA A 270 6.91 10.79 16.24
C ALA A 270 5.96 10.83 15.04
N GLY A 271 5.75 12.01 14.42
CA GLY A 271 4.92 12.13 13.22
C GLY A 271 5.42 11.26 12.08
N THR A 272 6.73 11.25 11.82
CA THR A 272 7.35 10.42 10.78
C THR A 272 7.19 8.92 11.05
N LEU A 273 7.29 8.49 12.31
CA LEU A 273 7.06 7.09 12.70
C LEU A 273 5.62 6.66 12.39
N PHE A 274 4.63 7.47 12.79
CA PHE A 274 3.22 7.21 12.46
C PHE A 274 3.00 7.12 10.96
N VAL A 275 3.56 8.05 10.19
CA VAL A 275 3.47 8.01 8.72
C VAL A 275 4.11 6.74 8.14
N GLY A 276 5.26 6.32 8.67
CA GLY A 276 6.00 5.14 8.19
C GLY A 276 5.25 3.81 8.37
N ILE A 277 4.38 3.70 9.36
CA ILE A 277 3.58 2.48 9.60
C ILE A 277 2.23 2.47 8.87
N THR A 278 1.75 3.63 8.33
CA THR A 278 0.41 3.71 7.72
C THR A 278 0.21 2.82 6.50
N PRO A 279 1.20 2.58 5.61
CA PRO A 279 0.99 1.68 4.48
C PRO A 279 0.70 0.24 4.91
N SER A 280 1.26 -0.23 6.04
CA SER A 280 0.99 -1.58 6.56
C SER A 280 -0.43 -1.73 7.12
N LEU A 281 -1.10 -0.63 7.50
CA LEU A 281 -2.48 -0.63 7.99
C LEU A 281 -3.51 -0.75 6.86
N SER A 282 -3.18 -0.27 5.66
CA SER A 282 -4.09 -0.15 4.51
C SER A 282 -3.60 -0.86 3.24
N GLY A 283 -2.58 -1.71 3.35
CA GLY A 283 -2.02 -2.48 2.25
C GLY A 283 -2.31 -3.98 2.36
N HIS A 284 -1.76 -4.77 1.44
CA HIS A 284 -1.94 -6.23 1.38
C HIS A 284 -1.55 -6.97 2.66
N ALA A 285 -0.68 -6.42 3.50
CA ALA A 285 -0.34 -6.99 4.80
C ALA A 285 -1.54 -7.05 5.76
N ALA A 286 -2.52 -6.15 5.60
CA ALA A 286 -3.71 -6.09 6.43
C ALA A 286 -4.74 -7.19 6.10
N SER A 287 -4.62 -7.85 4.95
CA SER A 287 -5.56 -8.87 4.44
C SER A 287 -5.02 -10.30 4.51
N VAL A 288 -3.86 -10.55 5.15
CA VAL A 288 -3.30 -11.91 5.30
C VAL A 288 -4.02 -12.65 6.42
N GLU A 289 -4.85 -13.64 6.08
CA GLU A 289 -5.58 -14.47 7.04
C GLU A 289 -4.60 -15.30 7.91
N GLY A 290 -4.87 -15.39 9.23
CA GLY A 290 -4.06 -16.16 10.18
C GLY A 290 -2.68 -15.59 10.54
N ALA A 291 -2.11 -14.68 9.72
CA ALA A 291 -0.82 -14.05 9.97
C ALA A 291 -0.84 -12.51 9.90
N ARG A 292 -2.04 -11.91 9.90
CA ARG A 292 -2.27 -10.47 9.72
C ARG A 292 -1.34 -9.59 10.56
N THR A 293 -1.33 -9.82 11.88
CA THR A 293 -0.53 -9.01 12.81
C THR A 293 0.96 -9.10 12.47
N ALA A 294 1.47 -10.31 12.22
CA ALA A 294 2.87 -10.53 11.85
C ALA A 294 3.21 -9.88 10.49
N ALA A 295 2.31 -10.00 9.51
CA ALA A 295 2.47 -9.39 8.19
C ALA A 295 2.51 -7.85 8.28
N MET A 296 1.62 -7.23 9.06
CA MET A 296 1.59 -5.77 9.27
C MET A 296 2.84 -5.27 9.99
N PHE A 297 3.31 -5.98 11.03
CA PHE A 297 4.58 -5.62 11.69
C PHE A 297 5.77 -5.78 10.75
N ALA A 298 5.83 -6.86 9.99
CA ALA A 298 6.92 -7.07 9.04
C ALA A 298 6.96 -5.97 7.97
N ASP A 299 5.80 -5.60 7.39
CA ASP A 299 5.71 -4.52 6.41
C ASP A 299 6.07 -3.16 7.02
N GLY A 300 5.56 -2.84 8.21
CA GLY A 300 5.93 -1.62 8.94
C GLY A 300 7.43 -1.52 9.21
N PHE A 301 8.06 -2.60 9.72
CA PHE A 301 9.51 -2.65 9.93
C PHE A 301 10.29 -2.57 8.62
N HIS A 302 9.79 -3.18 7.53
CA HIS A 302 10.38 -3.09 6.20
C HIS A 302 10.46 -1.64 5.73
N ILE A 303 9.37 -0.89 5.85
CA ILE A 303 9.29 0.52 5.44
C ILE A 303 10.19 1.39 6.32
N LEU A 304 10.12 1.24 7.64
CA LEU A 304 10.93 2.01 8.59
C LEU A 304 12.43 1.75 8.38
N ALA A 305 12.83 0.50 8.24
CA ALA A 305 14.22 0.12 8.00
C ALA A 305 14.73 0.62 6.65
N SER A 306 13.92 0.49 5.58
CA SER A 306 14.26 1.02 4.25
C SER A 306 14.45 2.54 4.29
N GLY A 307 13.58 3.27 4.98
CA GLY A 307 13.67 4.72 5.13
C GLY A 307 14.87 5.15 5.98
N LEU A 308 15.15 4.45 7.07
CA LEU A 308 16.34 4.73 7.89
C LEU A 308 17.64 4.45 7.15
N TRP A 309 17.72 3.41 6.34
CA TRP A 309 18.91 3.12 5.55
C TRP A 309 19.02 4.07 4.36
N LEU A 310 18.12 3.96 3.40
CA LEU A 310 18.23 4.63 2.11
C LEU A 310 17.92 6.13 2.20
N GLY A 311 16.97 6.51 3.07
CA GLY A 311 16.65 7.91 3.34
C GLY A 311 17.79 8.63 4.07
N THR A 312 18.46 7.98 5.04
CA THR A 312 19.64 8.59 5.72
C THR A 312 20.81 8.70 4.75
N LEU A 313 21.03 7.73 3.85
CA LEU A 313 22.02 7.83 2.78
C LEU A 313 21.71 9.01 1.85
N LEU A 314 20.45 9.19 1.47
CA LEU A 314 20.00 10.36 0.71
C LEU A 314 20.32 11.66 1.45
N ALA A 315 20.02 11.75 2.75
CA ALA A 315 20.27 12.93 3.56
C ALA A 315 21.78 13.23 3.68
N ILE A 316 22.62 12.21 3.83
CA ILE A 316 24.10 12.39 3.78
C ILE A 316 24.50 12.99 2.43
N LEU A 317 23.94 12.50 1.32
CA LEU A 317 24.31 12.97 -0.03
C LEU A 317 23.82 14.39 -0.31
N VAL A 318 22.56 14.71 0.02
CA VAL A 318 21.93 15.99 -0.36
C VAL A 318 22.08 17.09 0.69
N VAL A 319 22.40 16.75 1.95
CA VAL A 319 22.60 17.69 3.05
C VAL A 319 24.04 17.61 3.56
N GLY A 320 24.51 16.43 3.93
CA GLY A 320 25.83 16.22 4.52
C GLY A 320 26.97 16.74 3.64
N PHE A 321 27.05 16.28 2.39
CA PHE A 321 28.09 16.73 1.47
C PHE A 321 28.07 18.24 1.14
N PRO A 322 26.92 18.89 0.84
CA PRO A 322 26.87 20.32 0.64
C PRO A 322 27.33 21.13 1.85
N VAL A 323 26.97 20.72 3.07
CA VAL A 323 27.36 21.40 4.29
C VAL A 323 28.88 21.33 4.51
N LEU A 324 29.53 20.21 4.16
CA LEU A 324 30.99 20.06 4.27
C LEU A 324 31.77 21.01 3.36
N ARG A 325 31.16 21.58 2.32
CA ARG A 325 31.81 22.60 1.48
C ARG A 325 32.13 23.90 2.24
N HIS A 326 31.43 24.14 3.37
CA HIS A 326 31.68 25.27 4.23
C HIS A 326 32.81 25.02 5.23
N GLU A 327 33.31 23.77 5.34
CA GLU A 327 34.50 23.45 6.11
C GLU A 327 35.77 23.70 5.27
N PRO A 328 36.89 24.15 5.92
CA PRO A 328 38.19 24.20 5.26
C PRO A 328 38.55 22.84 4.66
N GLU A 329 39.22 22.82 3.51
CA GLU A 329 39.55 21.57 2.83
C GLU A 329 40.29 20.56 3.70
N SER A 330 41.22 21.04 4.51
CA SER A 330 42.00 20.24 5.47
C SER A 330 41.16 19.60 6.57
N HIS A 331 39.94 20.10 6.81
CA HIS A 331 39.05 19.63 7.88
C HIS A 331 37.83 18.85 7.37
N ARG A 332 37.58 18.75 6.06
CA ARG A 332 36.39 18.07 5.48
C ARG A 332 36.38 16.55 5.71
N GLY A 333 37.55 15.94 5.77
CA GLY A 333 37.69 14.48 5.89
C GLY A 333 37.17 13.92 7.23
N ALA A 334 37.47 14.63 8.34
CA ALA A 334 37.09 14.15 9.66
C ALA A 334 35.57 14.06 9.90
N PRO A 335 34.74 15.09 9.63
CA PRO A 335 33.31 15.02 9.82
C PRO A 335 32.66 14.04 8.80
N LEU A 336 33.16 13.95 7.57
CA LEU A 336 32.67 12.97 6.59
C LEU A 336 32.90 11.54 7.10
N HIS A 337 34.11 11.24 7.58
CA HIS A 337 34.45 9.93 8.14
C HIS A 337 33.55 9.62 9.36
N ALA A 338 33.35 10.60 10.26
CA ALA A 338 32.49 10.43 11.43
C ALA A 338 31.03 10.15 11.06
N MET A 339 30.47 10.87 10.07
CA MET A 339 29.10 10.62 9.55
C MET A 339 28.98 9.21 8.99
N VAL A 340 29.90 8.77 8.13
CA VAL A 340 29.86 7.46 7.50
C VAL A 340 30.02 6.33 8.54
N ARG A 341 30.93 6.52 9.51
CA ARG A 341 31.13 5.58 10.61
C ARG A 341 29.88 5.43 11.48
N SER A 342 29.18 6.53 11.77
CA SER A 342 27.92 6.51 12.52
C SER A 342 26.78 5.90 11.72
N PHE A 343 26.78 6.06 10.38
CA PHE A 343 25.78 5.50 9.49
C PHE A 343 25.92 3.99 9.29
N THR A 344 27.13 3.45 9.26
CA THR A 344 27.39 2.04 8.95
C THR A 344 26.56 1.05 9.81
N PRO A 345 26.51 1.14 11.15
CA PRO A 345 25.72 0.21 11.97
C PRO A 345 24.20 0.37 11.69
N VAL A 346 23.73 1.58 11.42
CA VAL A 346 22.33 1.83 11.05
C VAL A 346 22.01 1.13 9.73
N ALA A 347 22.86 1.28 8.71
CA ALA A 347 22.68 0.65 7.41
C ALA A 347 22.71 -0.89 7.49
N LEU A 348 23.64 -1.47 8.26
CA LEU A 348 23.75 -2.92 8.41
C LEU A 348 22.54 -3.53 9.11
N LEU A 349 22.12 -2.92 10.23
CA LEU A 349 20.93 -3.38 10.96
C LEU A 349 19.67 -3.22 10.11
N ALA A 350 19.47 -2.06 9.53
CA ALA A 350 18.30 -1.79 8.68
C ALA A 350 18.29 -2.70 7.45
N GLY A 351 19.44 -2.92 6.80
CA GLY A 351 19.56 -3.85 5.68
C GLY A 351 19.19 -5.29 6.06
N ALA A 352 19.63 -5.77 7.23
CA ALA A 352 19.25 -7.08 7.74
C ALA A 352 17.73 -7.19 7.97
N VAL A 353 17.11 -6.14 8.56
CA VAL A 353 15.65 -6.10 8.76
C VAL A 353 14.92 -6.09 7.42
N VAL A 354 15.38 -5.30 6.43
CA VAL A 354 14.78 -5.26 5.08
C VAL A 354 14.81 -6.65 4.42
N VAL A 355 15.92 -7.38 4.51
CA VAL A 355 16.02 -8.73 3.95
C VAL A 355 15.09 -9.70 4.68
N ALA A 356 15.12 -9.73 6.00
CA ALA A 356 14.29 -10.65 6.78
C ALA A 356 12.79 -10.43 6.53
N THR A 357 12.35 -9.18 6.59
CA THR A 357 10.94 -8.81 6.36
C THR A 357 10.52 -8.99 4.90
N GLY A 358 11.41 -8.73 3.94
CA GLY A 358 11.16 -8.95 2.52
C GLY A 358 11.01 -10.43 2.16
N LEU A 359 11.84 -11.30 2.73
CA LEU A 359 11.72 -12.76 2.59
C LEU A 359 10.42 -13.27 3.21
N PHE A 360 10.08 -12.79 4.41
CA PHE A 360 8.84 -13.15 5.07
C PHE A 360 7.61 -12.73 4.26
N ALA A 361 7.58 -11.48 3.76
CA ALA A 361 6.49 -11.01 2.91
C ALA A 361 6.37 -11.80 1.60
N SER A 362 7.51 -12.13 0.96
CA SER A 362 7.51 -12.97 -0.25
C SER A 362 6.98 -14.37 0.03
N TRP A 363 7.35 -14.97 1.17
CA TRP A 363 6.85 -16.28 1.58
C TRP A 363 5.33 -16.30 1.79
N LEU A 364 4.76 -15.23 2.36
CA LEU A 364 3.31 -15.12 2.57
C LEU A 364 2.52 -14.95 1.26
N GLN A 365 3.14 -14.42 0.20
CA GLN A 365 2.44 -14.03 -1.03
C GLN A 365 2.64 -14.99 -2.20
N LEU A 366 3.62 -15.89 -2.11
CA LEU A 366 3.90 -16.92 -3.12
C LEU A 366 3.24 -18.23 -2.75
N THR A 367 2.54 -18.87 -3.69
CA THR A 367 2.01 -20.22 -3.55
C THR A 367 3.05 -21.28 -3.96
N SER A 368 3.88 -20.94 -4.94
CA SER A 368 4.99 -21.79 -5.40
C SER A 368 6.17 -20.93 -5.90
N VAL A 369 7.35 -21.55 -5.98
CA VAL A 369 8.52 -20.88 -6.57
C VAL A 369 8.33 -20.64 -8.08
N VAL A 370 7.50 -21.43 -8.74
CA VAL A 370 7.19 -21.28 -10.18
C VAL A 370 6.48 -19.94 -10.43
N ASP A 371 5.67 -19.47 -9.50
CA ASP A 371 4.95 -18.19 -9.60
C ASP A 371 5.86 -17.00 -9.86
N LEU A 372 7.12 -17.06 -9.39
CA LEU A 372 8.12 -16.02 -9.66
C LEU A 372 8.38 -15.83 -11.17
N PHE A 373 8.21 -16.86 -11.98
CA PHE A 373 8.54 -16.84 -13.41
C PHE A 373 7.31 -16.71 -14.31
N VAL A 374 6.18 -17.29 -13.89
CA VAL A 374 5.00 -17.39 -14.74
C VAL A 374 4.01 -16.24 -14.52
N THR A 375 3.97 -15.64 -13.32
CA THR A 375 3.03 -14.54 -13.01
C THR A 375 3.64 -13.17 -13.29
N GLU A 376 2.79 -12.18 -13.55
CA GLU A 376 3.20 -10.78 -13.70
C GLU A 376 3.82 -10.26 -12.40
N TRP A 377 3.17 -10.53 -11.27
CA TRP A 377 3.65 -10.15 -9.94
C TRP A 377 5.04 -10.75 -9.64
N GLY A 378 5.23 -12.04 -9.94
CA GLY A 378 6.51 -12.72 -9.73
C GLY A 378 7.65 -12.11 -10.55
N ARG A 379 7.41 -11.80 -11.83
CA ARG A 379 8.39 -11.15 -12.70
C ARG A 379 8.75 -9.75 -12.22
N LEU A 380 7.78 -8.97 -11.74
CA LEU A 380 8.03 -7.66 -11.11
C LEU A 380 8.84 -7.81 -9.81
N LEU A 381 8.53 -8.82 -8.98
CA LEU A 381 9.31 -9.11 -7.79
C LEU A 381 10.75 -9.50 -8.12
N LEU A 382 10.98 -10.38 -9.11
CA LEU A 382 12.34 -10.73 -9.55
C LEU A 382 13.11 -9.50 -10.05
N THR A 383 12.47 -8.64 -10.81
CA THR A 383 13.07 -7.39 -11.28
C THR A 383 13.43 -6.47 -10.10
N LYS A 384 12.54 -6.34 -9.12
CA LYS A 384 12.82 -5.61 -7.86
C LYS A 384 14.03 -6.20 -7.14
N LEU A 385 14.08 -7.54 -6.97
CA LEU A 385 15.15 -8.23 -6.27
C LEU A 385 16.51 -8.05 -6.97
N LEU A 386 16.54 -7.98 -8.30
CA LEU A 386 17.75 -7.68 -9.06
C LEU A 386 18.32 -6.31 -8.67
N PHE A 387 17.50 -5.25 -8.65
CA PHE A 387 17.95 -3.93 -8.24
C PHE A 387 18.29 -3.85 -6.75
N VAL A 388 17.56 -4.56 -5.89
CA VAL A 388 17.91 -4.71 -4.48
C VAL A 388 19.29 -5.35 -4.32
N ALA A 389 19.63 -6.38 -5.10
CA ALA A 389 20.95 -6.98 -5.10
C ALA A 389 22.04 -5.97 -5.52
N VAL A 390 21.76 -5.10 -6.50
CA VAL A 390 22.68 -4.01 -6.88
C VAL A 390 22.87 -3.04 -5.70
N VAL A 391 21.81 -2.63 -5.00
CA VAL A 391 21.92 -1.75 -3.81
C VAL A 391 22.82 -2.38 -2.75
N PHE A 392 22.60 -3.66 -2.41
CA PHE A 392 23.44 -4.38 -1.45
C PHE A 392 24.90 -4.53 -1.92
N ALA A 393 25.12 -4.84 -3.20
CA ALA A 393 26.46 -4.94 -3.76
C ALA A 393 27.21 -3.60 -3.67
N MET A 394 26.53 -2.49 -4.01
CA MET A 394 27.12 -1.15 -3.89
C MET A 394 27.38 -0.76 -2.45
N GLY A 395 26.46 -1.06 -1.52
CA GLY A 395 26.68 -0.87 -0.09
C GLY A 395 27.90 -1.66 0.42
N ALA A 396 28.06 -2.91 0.00
CA ALA A 396 29.23 -3.73 0.34
C ALA A 396 30.54 -3.16 -0.26
N VAL A 397 30.53 -2.66 -1.49
CA VAL A 397 31.67 -1.97 -2.12
C VAL A 397 32.00 -0.69 -1.34
N ASN A 398 30.99 0.11 -1.00
CA ASN A 398 31.15 1.30 -0.16
C ASN A 398 31.83 0.96 1.16
N TRP A 399 31.32 -0.03 1.87
CA TRP A 399 31.85 -0.45 3.16
C TRP A 399 33.29 -0.98 3.10
N ARG A 400 33.57 -1.89 2.12
CA ARG A 400 34.86 -2.59 2.04
C ARG A 400 35.97 -1.81 1.33
N ARG A 401 35.62 -0.99 0.31
CA ARG A 401 36.61 -0.35 -0.55
C ARG A 401 36.67 1.15 -0.46
N VAL A 402 35.51 1.82 -0.28
CA VAL A 402 35.43 3.29 -0.30
C VAL A 402 35.65 3.87 1.09
N GLN A 403 34.95 3.32 2.10
CA GLN A 403 35.04 3.82 3.48
C GLN A 403 36.47 3.83 4.05
N PRO A 404 37.33 2.79 3.90
CA PRO A 404 38.69 2.83 4.42
C PRO A 404 39.58 3.89 3.74
N ARG A 405 39.22 4.33 2.54
CA ARG A 405 39.99 5.29 1.73
C ARG A 405 39.37 6.67 1.66
N ILE A 406 38.43 6.98 2.56
CA ILE A 406 37.71 8.25 2.57
C ILE A 406 38.65 9.44 2.85
N SER A 407 39.71 9.23 3.65
CA SER A 407 40.72 10.23 3.99
C SER A 407 41.78 10.42 2.90
N GLU A 408 41.81 9.59 1.87
CA GLU A 408 42.71 9.75 0.72
C GLU A 408 42.22 10.86 -0.21
N PRO A 409 43.11 11.50 -1.00
CA PRO A 409 42.70 12.46 -2.02
C PRO A 409 41.63 11.89 -2.96
N GLY A 410 40.50 12.59 -3.10
CA GLY A 410 39.36 12.15 -3.93
C GLY A 410 38.48 11.08 -3.31
N GLY A 411 38.65 10.73 -2.02
CA GLY A 411 37.80 9.78 -1.29
C GLY A 411 36.34 10.25 -1.20
N ASP A 412 36.11 11.54 -1.01
CA ASP A 412 34.80 12.18 -1.03
C ASP A 412 34.07 12.00 -2.39
N ARG A 413 34.78 12.19 -3.49
CA ARG A 413 34.26 12.01 -4.85
C ARG A 413 33.85 10.54 -5.10
N ARG A 414 34.70 9.58 -4.70
CA ARG A 414 34.41 8.15 -4.82
C ARG A 414 33.18 7.76 -4.03
N LEU A 415 33.05 8.25 -2.79
CA LEU A 415 31.88 8.00 -1.94
C LEU A 415 30.60 8.59 -2.55
N ARG A 416 30.65 9.83 -3.03
CA ARG A 416 29.49 10.45 -3.72
C ARG A 416 29.05 9.66 -4.95
N GLN A 417 29.99 9.22 -5.79
CA GLN A 417 29.68 8.41 -6.97
C GLN A 417 29.01 7.09 -6.59
N ALA A 418 29.59 6.36 -5.63
CA ALA A 418 29.05 5.09 -5.18
C ALA A 418 27.68 5.26 -4.51
N ALA A 419 27.50 6.27 -3.64
CA ALA A 419 26.21 6.59 -3.04
C ALA A 419 25.16 7.02 -4.09
N SER A 420 25.56 7.76 -5.14
CA SER A 420 24.64 8.13 -6.22
C SER A 420 24.16 6.92 -7.02
N VAL A 421 25.01 5.94 -7.29
CA VAL A 421 24.62 4.67 -7.95
C VAL A 421 23.65 3.88 -7.06
N GLU A 422 23.94 3.78 -5.73
CA GLU A 422 23.08 3.11 -4.77
C GLU A 422 21.70 3.76 -4.72
N LEU A 423 21.62 5.10 -4.66
CA LEU A 423 20.35 5.83 -4.67
C LEU A 423 19.60 5.75 -6.01
N THR A 424 20.32 5.70 -7.13
CA THR A 424 19.68 5.49 -8.45
C THR A 424 19.03 4.10 -8.51
N ALA A 425 19.73 3.07 -8.08
CA ALA A 425 19.19 1.73 -7.99
C ALA A 425 17.99 1.69 -7.00
N THR A 426 18.07 2.40 -5.87
CA THR A 426 16.96 2.57 -4.93
C THR A 426 15.73 3.21 -5.59
N LEU A 427 15.91 4.27 -6.38
CA LEU A 427 14.80 4.90 -7.09
C LEU A 427 14.12 3.91 -8.04
N LEU A 428 14.89 3.07 -8.74
CA LEU A 428 14.33 2.01 -9.59
C LEU A 428 13.57 0.98 -8.77
N VAL A 429 14.08 0.57 -7.59
CA VAL A 429 13.34 -0.30 -6.66
C VAL A 429 12.01 0.34 -6.25
N LEU A 430 11.96 1.63 -5.94
CA LEU A 430 10.73 2.33 -5.56
C LEU A 430 9.74 2.43 -6.73
N ILE A 431 10.22 2.69 -7.95
CA ILE A 431 9.38 2.72 -9.15
C ILE A 431 8.77 1.33 -9.38
N ILE A 432 9.57 0.26 -9.35
CA ILE A 432 9.07 -1.10 -9.51
C ILE A 432 8.09 -1.45 -8.38
N THR A 433 8.38 -1.06 -7.14
CA THR A 433 7.48 -1.28 -6.00
C THR A 433 6.15 -0.56 -6.20
N SER A 434 6.14 0.66 -6.75
CA SER A 434 4.91 1.42 -7.01
C SER A 434 3.98 0.75 -8.03
N VAL A 435 4.55 -0.04 -8.95
CA VAL A 435 3.82 -0.87 -9.91
C VAL A 435 3.44 -2.21 -9.28
N LEU A 436 4.39 -2.89 -8.61
CA LEU A 436 4.18 -4.20 -7.98
C LEU A 436 3.00 -4.20 -7.00
N THR A 437 2.86 -3.13 -6.22
CA THR A 437 1.75 -2.98 -5.28
C THR A 437 0.37 -2.72 -5.93
N ALA A 438 0.31 -2.60 -7.25
CA ALA A 438 -0.93 -2.54 -8.02
C ALA A 438 -1.38 -3.91 -8.55
N VAL A 439 -0.46 -4.85 -8.63
CA VAL A 439 -0.70 -6.19 -9.19
C VAL A 439 -1.01 -7.15 -8.05
N PRO A 440 -2.11 -7.93 -8.14
CA PRO A 440 -2.44 -8.93 -7.12
C PRO A 440 -1.38 -10.03 -7.10
N PRO A 441 -0.89 -10.44 -5.91
CA PRO A 441 0.05 -11.54 -5.78
C PRO A 441 -0.60 -12.90 -6.07
N PRO A 442 0.19 -13.95 -6.40
CA PRO A 442 -0.32 -15.28 -6.79
C PRO A 442 -1.26 -15.92 -5.77
N ALA A 443 -0.97 -15.78 -4.47
CA ALA A 443 -1.84 -16.27 -3.41
C ALA A 443 -3.27 -15.72 -3.45
N GLN A 444 -3.49 -14.63 -4.21
CA GLN A 444 -4.76 -13.93 -4.37
C GLN A 444 -5.46 -14.28 -5.70
N ALA A 445 -4.69 -14.59 -6.74
CA ALA A 445 -5.23 -14.87 -8.08
C ALA A 445 -5.92 -16.24 -8.17
N GLY A 446 -5.53 -17.21 -7.35
CA GLY A 446 -6.08 -18.57 -7.35
C GLY A 446 -7.55 -18.66 -6.89
N GLY A 447 -8.01 -17.73 -6.04
CA GLY A 447 -9.41 -17.72 -5.56
C GLY A 447 -10.44 -17.29 -6.60
N ALA A 448 -10.06 -16.41 -7.54
CA ALA A 448 -10.96 -15.94 -8.60
C ALA A 448 -11.09 -16.96 -9.75
N SER A 449 -10.06 -17.77 -10.01
CA SER A 449 -10.05 -18.78 -11.08
C SER A 449 -10.83 -20.03 -10.72
N ALA A 450 -10.84 -20.45 -9.47
CA ALA A 450 -11.55 -21.65 -9.03
C ALA A 450 -13.09 -21.53 -9.18
N TYR A 451 -13.62 -20.29 -9.14
CA TYR A 451 -15.05 -20.05 -9.30
C TYR A 451 -15.51 -20.02 -10.76
N SER A 452 -14.58 -19.71 -11.70
CA SER A 452 -14.87 -19.70 -13.15
C SER A 452 -14.67 -21.06 -13.84
N GLU A 453 -13.93 -21.99 -13.22
CA GLU A 453 -13.70 -23.32 -13.77
C GLU A 453 -14.79 -24.35 -13.40
N THR A 454 -15.47 -24.18 -12.27
CA THR A 454 -16.62 -25.05 -11.91
C THR A 454 -17.84 -24.81 -12.78
N THR A 455 -17.84 -23.79 -13.64
CA THR A 455 -18.95 -23.51 -14.58
C THR A 455 -18.65 -23.95 -16.01
N ARG A 456 -17.57 -24.72 -16.28
CA ARG A 456 -17.18 -25.14 -17.66
C ARG A 456 -17.02 -26.62 -17.89
N ASP A 457 -17.46 -27.48 -17.01
CA ASP A 457 -17.60 -28.91 -17.36
C ASP A 457 -19.09 -29.28 -17.55
N PRO A 458 -19.41 -29.94 -18.68
CA PRO A 458 -20.77 -30.20 -19.15
C PRO A 458 -21.52 -31.25 -18.34
#